data_e3c7b13c2120fa0bc6801b9a62daf6a0
#
_entry.id   e3c7b13c2120fa0bc6801b9a62daf6a0
#
_cell.length_a   1.000
_cell.length_b   1.000
_cell.length_c   1.000
_cell.angle_alpha   90.00
_cell.angle_beta   90.00
_cell.angle_gamma   90.00
#
_symmetry.space_group_name_H-M   'P 1'
#
loop_
_entity.id
_entity.type
_entity.pdbx_description
1 polymer ?
#
loop_
_entity_poly.entity_id
_entity_poly.type
_entity_poly.pdbx_seq_one_letter_code
_entity_poly.pdbx_strand_id
1 'polypeptide(L)'
;SPLKMALGKDVAGKAVAADLTAMPHLLIAGTTGSGKSVCINDILACFLLNMTPDELRLVLVDPKRVELTGYNGIPHLLSPVIVDAEHVVGALEWMMREMDSRYRKFSETHTRNIADYNRLCEKTSEKKLPYLVVVVDELADLMMLAPDETERTITRLAQLARATGIHLILATQRPSTDILTGLIKANFPARIAFAVASSVDSRVILDHPGAERLLGRGDMLFQAPDAPAPVRIQTAFVSDVEINRLATYWRGFTVTHLAPERPDQPAAFQTKKGVPLKQAPLWEEMEEEKDLDPKFDEAIDIVRSEGQASISMLQRKMRIGYTRAARIIDKMEEKGIVSEPDPKTQIRDILKTDESKAE
;
A
#
# COMPACT_ATOMS: atom_id res chain seq x y z
N SER A 1 12.32 16.62 0.60
CA SER A 1 11.15 15.78 0.40
C SER A 1 11.52 14.32 0.60
N PRO A 2 10.68 13.53 1.26
CA PRO A 2 10.98 12.13 1.57
C PRO A 2 10.93 11.23 0.32
N LEU A 3 10.03 11.47 -0.64
CA LEU A 3 9.83 10.59 -1.81
C LEU A 3 10.51 11.15 -3.08
N LYS A 4 11.79 11.53 -2.97
CA LYS A 4 12.60 11.91 -4.13
C LYS A 4 13.08 10.70 -4.90
N MET A 5 12.99 10.78 -6.23
CA MET A 5 13.41 9.76 -7.19
C MET A 5 14.45 10.36 -8.13
N ALA A 6 15.56 9.68 -8.34
CA ALA A 6 16.54 10.02 -9.35
C ALA A 6 16.07 9.44 -10.69
N LEU A 7 15.63 10.26 -11.62
CA LEU A 7 15.12 9.76 -12.91
C LEU A 7 16.23 9.48 -13.93
N GLY A 8 17.41 10.08 -13.75
CA GLY A 8 18.53 9.89 -14.67
C GLY A 8 19.14 11.21 -15.16
N LYS A 9 19.58 11.27 -16.43
CA LYS A 9 20.19 12.46 -17.03
C LYS A 9 19.45 12.87 -18.30
N ASP A 10 19.30 14.18 -18.48
CA ASP A 10 18.78 14.76 -19.71
C ASP A 10 19.80 14.73 -20.84
N VAL A 11 19.41 15.20 -22.02
CA VAL A 11 20.27 15.24 -23.21
C VAL A 11 21.50 16.17 -23.06
N ALA A 12 21.47 17.08 -22.09
CA ALA A 12 22.61 17.95 -21.77
C ALA A 12 23.52 17.33 -20.68
N GLY A 13 23.20 16.12 -20.19
CA GLY A 13 23.94 15.45 -19.13
C GLY A 13 23.60 15.92 -17.72
N LYS A 14 22.61 16.79 -17.56
CA LYS A 14 22.15 17.29 -16.26
C LYS A 14 21.33 16.20 -15.56
N ALA A 15 21.60 15.96 -14.26
CA ALA A 15 20.82 15.06 -13.44
C ALA A 15 19.39 15.60 -13.26
N VAL A 16 18.40 14.73 -13.46
CA VAL A 16 16.98 15.02 -13.28
C VAL A 16 16.45 14.15 -12.14
N ALA A 17 15.82 14.80 -11.19
CA ALA A 17 15.12 14.15 -10.08
C ALA A 17 13.68 14.63 -10.04
N ALA A 18 12.80 13.78 -9.58
CA ALA A 18 11.39 14.08 -9.35
C ALA A 18 11.02 13.80 -7.91
N ASP A 19 9.89 14.35 -7.48
CA ASP A 19 9.37 14.24 -6.13
C ASP A 19 7.93 13.73 -6.18
N LEU A 20 7.72 12.50 -5.71
CA LEU A 20 6.39 11.88 -5.74
C LEU A 20 5.38 12.61 -4.83
N THR A 21 5.84 13.32 -3.79
CA THR A 21 4.93 14.14 -2.96
C THR A 21 4.40 15.37 -3.69
N ALA A 22 5.18 15.92 -4.61
CA ALA A 22 4.78 17.06 -5.45
C ALA A 22 3.90 16.60 -6.63
N MET A 23 4.22 15.45 -7.23
CA MET A 23 3.44 14.80 -8.30
C MET A 23 2.85 13.46 -7.77
N PRO A 24 1.72 13.48 -7.08
CA PRO A 24 1.32 12.43 -6.14
C PRO A 24 1.18 11.04 -6.74
N HIS A 25 0.99 10.95 -8.04
CA HIS A 25 0.81 9.69 -8.76
C HIS A 25 1.59 9.73 -10.07
N LEU A 26 2.18 8.59 -10.42
CA LEU A 26 3.05 8.44 -11.58
C LEU A 26 2.55 7.30 -12.46
N LEU A 27 2.43 7.56 -13.75
CA LEU A 27 2.16 6.58 -14.78
C LEU A 27 3.42 6.27 -15.57
N ILE A 28 3.75 4.99 -15.75
CA ILE A 28 4.92 4.53 -16.49
C ILE A 28 4.47 3.55 -17.57
N ALA A 29 4.76 3.80 -18.83
CA ALA A 29 4.41 2.89 -19.90
C ALA A 29 5.54 2.71 -20.91
N GLY A 30 5.59 1.53 -21.57
CA GLY A 30 6.56 1.20 -22.59
C GLY A 30 6.61 -0.29 -22.90
N THR A 31 7.10 -0.66 -24.06
CA THR A 31 7.20 -2.05 -24.49
C THR A 31 8.21 -2.86 -23.66
N THR A 32 8.13 -4.18 -23.75
CA THR A 32 9.09 -5.10 -23.12
C THR A 32 10.53 -4.76 -23.56
N GLY A 33 11.48 -4.72 -22.61
CA GLY A 33 12.87 -4.37 -22.89
C GLY A 33 13.15 -2.90 -23.11
N SER A 34 12.16 -2.01 -23.02
CA SER A 34 12.34 -0.56 -23.17
C SER A 34 13.05 0.11 -21.99
N GLY A 35 13.04 -0.50 -20.80
CA GLY A 35 13.64 0.01 -19.56
C GLY A 35 12.63 0.30 -18.44
N LYS A 36 11.34 -0.01 -18.64
CA LYS A 36 10.25 0.21 -17.67
C LYS A 36 10.57 -0.40 -16.28
N SER A 37 10.87 -1.69 -16.23
CA SER A 37 11.14 -2.40 -14.98
C SER A 37 12.41 -1.90 -14.29
N VAL A 38 13.44 -1.54 -15.07
CA VAL A 38 14.67 -0.94 -14.53
C VAL A 38 14.37 0.39 -13.85
N CYS A 39 13.52 1.23 -14.45
CA CYS A 39 13.09 2.51 -13.86
C CYS A 39 12.28 2.30 -12.56
N ILE A 40 11.38 1.33 -12.53
CA ILE A 40 10.64 1.00 -11.31
C ILE A 40 11.60 0.56 -10.20
N ASN A 41 12.56 -0.28 -10.52
CA ASN A 41 13.59 -0.74 -9.59
C ASN A 41 14.50 0.40 -9.12
N ASP A 42 14.87 1.33 -10.00
CA ASP A 42 15.60 2.55 -9.62
C ASP A 42 14.80 3.42 -8.63
N ILE A 43 13.52 3.64 -8.89
CA ILE A 43 12.62 4.37 -7.98
C ILE A 43 12.55 3.68 -6.61
N LEU A 44 12.34 2.37 -6.58
CA LEU A 44 12.29 1.59 -5.34
C LEU A 44 13.63 1.64 -4.61
N ALA A 45 14.75 1.52 -5.31
CA ALA A 45 16.09 1.66 -4.73
C ALA A 45 16.30 3.05 -4.13
N CYS A 46 15.88 4.12 -4.80
CA CYS A 46 15.91 5.47 -4.25
C CYS A 46 15.16 5.58 -2.93
N PHE A 47 13.97 4.99 -2.84
CA PHE A 47 13.18 5.00 -1.62
C PHE A 47 13.82 4.20 -0.50
N LEU A 48 14.25 2.97 -0.78
CA LEU A 48 14.86 2.06 0.20
C LEU A 48 16.23 2.54 0.72
N LEU A 49 16.95 3.35 -0.06
CA LEU A 49 18.21 3.97 0.37
C LEU A 49 18.01 5.18 1.28
N ASN A 50 16.86 5.86 1.20
CA ASN A 50 16.64 7.13 1.87
C ASN A 50 15.60 7.08 3.00
N MET A 51 14.80 6.03 3.08
CA MET A 51 13.69 5.95 4.04
C MET A 51 13.68 4.65 4.81
N THR A 52 13.36 4.76 6.09
CA THR A 52 13.18 3.62 6.99
C THR A 52 11.76 3.03 6.86
N PRO A 53 11.52 1.81 7.36
CA PRO A 53 10.18 1.22 7.40
C PRO A 53 9.14 2.03 8.19
N ASP A 54 9.58 2.85 9.15
CA ASP A 54 8.69 3.73 9.92
C ASP A 54 8.29 5.00 9.14
N GLU A 55 9.02 5.32 8.08
CA GLU A 55 8.77 6.49 7.23
C GLU A 55 8.07 6.13 5.93
N LEU A 56 8.29 4.90 5.42
CA LEU A 56 7.75 4.40 4.16
C LEU A 56 7.24 2.98 4.29
N ARG A 57 6.06 2.74 3.78
CA ARG A 57 5.50 1.41 3.55
C ARG A 57 5.16 1.21 2.09
N LEU A 58 5.34 0.00 1.62
CA LEU A 58 5.16 -0.38 0.24
C LEU A 58 4.10 -1.48 0.08
N VAL A 59 3.30 -1.35 -0.96
CA VAL A 59 2.49 -2.43 -1.52
C VAL A 59 2.95 -2.64 -2.95
N LEU A 60 3.48 -3.81 -3.24
CA LEU A 60 4.00 -4.16 -4.55
C LEU A 60 3.09 -5.19 -5.20
N VAL A 61 2.73 -4.94 -6.46
CA VAL A 61 1.85 -5.78 -7.26
C VAL A 61 2.59 -6.23 -8.52
N ASP A 62 2.82 -7.53 -8.65
CA ASP A 62 3.54 -8.16 -9.76
C ASP A 62 2.81 -9.42 -10.23
N PRO A 63 1.77 -9.30 -11.06
CA PRO A 63 1.00 -10.45 -11.55
C PRO A 63 1.85 -11.45 -12.34
N LYS A 64 2.95 -11.00 -12.94
CA LYS A 64 3.86 -11.82 -13.74
C LYS A 64 4.88 -12.58 -12.92
N ARG A 65 5.05 -12.26 -11.62
CA ARG A 65 5.99 -12.89 -10.67
C ARG A 65 7.46 -12.79 -11.10
N VAL A 66 7.85 -11.73 -11.79
CA VAL A 66 9.19 -11.62 -12.40
C VAL A 66 9.99 -10.45 -11.84
N GLU A 67 9.37 -9.28 -11.73
CA GLU A 67 10.10 -8.03 -11.56
C GLU A 67 10.24 -7.60 -10.09
N LEU A 68 9.20 -7.82 -9.25
CA LEU A 68 9.13 -7.28 -7.90
C LEU A 68 9.22 -8.33 -6.79
N THR A 69 9.09 -9.61 -7.11
CA THR A 69 9.13 -10.70 -6.11
C THR A 69 10.45 -10.77 -5.34
N GLY A 70 11.53 -10.24 -5.89
CA GLY A 70 12.84 -10.10 -5.24
C GLY A 70 12.81 -9.22 -3.98
N TYR A 71 11.81 -8.38 -3.79
CA TYR A 71 11.64 -7.55 -2.59
C TYR A 71 10.93 -8.25 -1.42
N ASN A 72 10.40 -9.46 -1.60
CA ASN A 72 9.73 -10.18 -0.52
C ASN A 72 10.62 -10.29 0.73
N GLY A 73 10.00 -10.06 1.90
CA GLY A 73 10.66 -10.14 3.21
C GLY A 73 11.36 -8.86 3.67
N ILE A 74 11.37 -7.76 2.89
CA ILE A 74 11.86 -6.48 3.40
C ILE A 74 10.83 -5.84 4.35
N PRO A 75 11.26 -5.15 5.42
CA PRO A 75 10.35 -4.61 6.44
C PRO A 75 9.48 -3.46 5.96
N HIS A 76 9.74 -2.88 4.80
CA HIS A 76 8.90 -1.84 4.19
C HIS A 76 7.59 -2.39 3.61
N LEU A 77 7.52 -3.68 3.27
CA LEU A 77 6.30 -4.27 2.71
C LEU A 77 5.20 -4.39 3.77
N LEU A 78 3.99 -3.97 3.42
CA LEU A 78 2.78 -4.18 4.23
C LEU A 78 2.27 -5.62 4.09
N SER A 79 2.45 -6.23 2.92
CA SER A 79 2.14 -7.62 2.62
C SER A 79 3.24 -8.20 1.74
N PRO A 80 3.34 -9.53 1.57
CA PRO A 80 4.11 -10.11 0.49
C PRO A 80 3.73 -9.47 -0.85
N VAL A 81 4.63 -9.50 -1.83
CA VAL A 81 4.32 -9.00 -3.18
C VAL A 81 3.07 -9.70 -3.70
N ILE A 82 2.07 -8.92 -4.09
CA ILE A 82 0.78 -9.43 -4.54
C ILE A 82 0.93 -9.90 -5.98
N VAL A 83 0.72 -11.18 -6.20
CA VAL A 83 0.90 -11.83 -7.50
C VAL A 83 -0.42 -12.26 -8.13
N ASP A 84 -1.47 -12.40 -7.34
CA ASP A 84 -2.79 -12.79 -7.81
C ASP A 84 -3.68 -11.54 -7.94
N ALA A 85 -4.17 -11.30 -9.16
CA ALA A 85 -4.90 -10.07 -9.48
C ALA A 85 -6.20 -9.89 -8.64
N GLU A 86 -6.82 -10.99 -8.23
CA GLU A 86 -8.00 -10.96 -7.34
C GLU A 86 -7.68 -10.29 -5.98
N HIS A 87 -6.50 -10.54 -5.43
CA HIS A 87 -6.07 -9.93 -4.16
C HIS A 87 -5.72 -8.45 -4.29
N VAL A 88 -5.43 -7.96 -5.51
CA VAL A 88 -5.10 -6.55 -5.72
C VAL A 88 -6.28 -5.64 -5.40
N VAL A 89 -7.49 -6.05 -5.80
CA VAL A 89 -8.70 -5.29 -5.50
C VAL A 89 -8.87 -5.13 -3.99
N GLY A 90 -8.69 -6.21 -3.23
CA GLY A 90 -8.71 -6.17 -1.77
C GLY A 90 -7.65 -5.23 -1.19
N ALA A 91 -6.42 -5.25 -1.71
CA ALA A 91 -5.37 -4.34 -1.27
C ALA A 91 -5.69 -2.86 -1.58
N LEU A 92 -6.27 -2.57 -2.75
CA LEU A 92 -6.72 -1.21 -3.09
C LEU A 92 -7.89 -0.74 -2.21
N GLU A 93 -8.82 -1.62 -1.86
CA GLU A 93 -9.89 -1.32 -0.91
C GLU A 93 -9.34 -1.03 0.50
N TRP A 94 -8.34 -1.82 0.94
CA TRP A 94 -7.63 -1.55 2.19
C TRP A 94 -6.99 -0.15 2.19
N MET A 95 -6.35 0.24 1.09
CA MET A 95 -5.78 1.58 0.93
C MET A 95 -6.83 2.68 1.03
N MET A 96 -8.05 2.45 0.52
CA MET A 96 -9.17 3.39 0.66
C MET A 96 -9.57 3.57 2.13
N ARG A 97 -9.66 2.48 2.89
CA ARG A 97 -9.97 2.54 4.32
C ARG A 97 -8.87 3.24 5.11
N GLU A 98 -7.61 2.96 4.82
CA GLU A 98 -6.48 3.63 5.45
C GLU A 98 -6.48 5.12 5.14
N MET A 99 -6.79 5.51 3.91
CA MET A 99 -6.96 6.90 3.52
C MET A 99 -8.06 7.59 4.36
N ASP A 100 -9.23 6.98 4.48
CA ASP A 100 -10.35 7.51 5.27
C ASP A 100 -10.01 7.58 6.76
N SER A 101 -9.28 6.60 7.30
CA SER A 101 -8.76 6.61 8.67
C SER A 101 -7.80 7.78 8.91
N ARG A 102 -6.88 8.04 7.97
CA ARG A 102 -5.97 9.18 8.04
C ARG A 102 -6.69 10.51 8.01
N TYR A 103 -7.72 10.65 7.17
CA TYR A 103 -8.54 11.87 7.14
C TYR A 103 -9.26 12.13 8.47
N ARG A 104 -9.77 11.08 9.15
CA ARG A 104 -10.35 11.21 10.48
C ARG A 104 -9.32 11.73 11.48
N LYS A 105 -8.11 11.12 11.54
CA LYS A 105 -7.02 11.59 12.40
C LYS A 105 -6.64 13.05 12.12
N PHE A 106 -6.59 13.46 10.85
CA PHE A 106 -6.28 14.84 10.50
C PHE A 106 -7.39 15.81 10.96
N SER A 107 -8.65 15.39 10.87
CA SER A 107 -9.78 16.17 11.37
C SER A 107 -9.71 16.34 12.90
N GLU A 108 -9.46 15.28 13.64
CA GLU A 108 -9.35 15.27 15.10
C GLU A 108 -8.19 16.15 15.60
N THR A 109 -7.08 16.14 14.88
CA THR A 109 -5.87 16.89 15.23
C THR A 109 -5.79 18.28 14.57
N HIS A 110 -6.81 18.67 13.80
CA HIS A 110 -6.86 19.93 13.03
C HIS A 110 -5.65 20.12 12.10
N THR A 111 -5.11 19.02 11.55
CA THR A 111 -4.04 19.05 10.57
C THR A 111 -4.61 18.89 9.15
N ARG A 112 -3.85 19.34 8.11
CA ARG A 112 -4.36 19.36 6.73
C ARG A 112 -3.80 18.23 5.87
N ASN A 113 -2.67 17.68 6.25
CA ASN A 113 -1.96 16.66 5.47
C ASN A 113 -0.98 15.88 6.37
N ILE A 114 -0.43 14.80 5.82
CA ILE A 114 0.53 13.93 6.52
C ILE A 114 1.76 14.69 7.06
N ALA A 115 2.27 15.68 6.33
CA ALA A 115 3.46 16.42 6.77
C ALA A 115 3.17 17.27 8.01
N ASP A 116 2.00 17.93 8.06
CA ASP A 116 1.56 18.70 9.22
C ASP A 116 1.26 17.79 10.41
N TYR A 117 0.59 16.65 10.17
CA TYR A 117 0.32 15.64 11.19
C TYR A 117 1.62 15.09 11.78
N ASN A 118 2.56 14.66 10.95
CA ASN A 118 3.85 14.10 11.41
C ASN A 118 4.68 15.14 12.17
N ARG A 119 4.60 16.41 11.79
CA ARG A 119 5.24 17.51 12.54
C ARG A 119 4.58 17.73 13.91
N LEU A 120 3.28 17.52 14.03
CA LEU A 120 2.60 17.53 15.32
C LEU A 120 3.05 16.35 16.19
N CYS A 121 3.08 15.13 15.64
CA CYS A 121 3.55 13.94 16.34
C CYS A 121 5.00 14.08 16.86
N GLU A 122 5.88 14.81 16.14
CA GLU A 122 7.23 15.12 16.65
C GLU A 122 7.20 15.94 17.94
N LYS A 123 6.24 16.86 18.08
CA LYS A 123 6.10 17.71 19.26
C LYS A 123 5.43 17.00 20.43
N THR A 124 4.50 16.09 20.14
CA THR A 124 3.74 15.33 21.14
C THR A 124 4.38 14.00 21.50
N SER A 125 5.50 13.64 20.85
CA SER A 125 6.15 12.32 20.97
C SER A 125 5.25 11.14 20.59
N GLU A 126 4.24 11.39 19.75
CA GLU A 126 3.37 10.39 19.20
C GLU A 126 3.97 9.72 17.95
N LYS A 127 3.40 8.59 17.56
CA LYS A 127 3.86 7.84 16.39
C LYS A 127 3.47 8.54 15.09
N LYS A 128 4.47 8.81 14.24
CA LYS A 128 4.25 9.35 12.89
C LYS A 128 3.55 8.35 11.99
N LEU A 129 2.84 8.86 11.00
CA LEU A 129 2.29 8.05 9.91
C LEU A 129 3.35 7.90 8.81
N PRO A 130 3.60 6.67 8.32
CA PRO A 130 4.46 6.45 7.16
C PRO A 130 3.78 6.93 5.88
N TYR A 131 4.57 7.32 4.89
CA TYR A 131 4.10 7.39 3.51
C TYR A 131 3.78 5.99 3.02
N LEU A 132 2.76 5.86 2.19
CA LEU A 132 2.39 4.60 1.54
C LEU A 132 2.57 4.73 0.03
N VAL A 133 3.31 3.82 -0.56
CA VAL A 133 3.49 3.78 -2.02
C VAL A 133 3.04 2.43 -2.55
N VAL A 134 2.06 2.46 -3.44
CA VAL A 134 1.59 1.29 -4.18
C VAL A 134 2.27 1.30 -5.54
N VAL A 135 2.90 0.19 -5.91
CA VAL A 135 3.52 0.02 -7.22
C VAL A 135 2.86 -1.15 -7.93
N VAL A 136 2.30 -0.88 -9.09
CA VAL A 136 1.69 -1.91 -9.97
C VAL A 136 2.54 -2.04 -11.22
N ASP A 137 3.19 -3.19 -11.42
CA ASP A 137 4.07 -3.43 -12.58
C ASP A 137 3.29 -3.59 -13.90
N GLU A 138 2.08 -4.17 -13.85
CA GLU A 138 1.26 -4.35 -15.04
C GLU A 138 -0.22 -4.05 -14.76
N LEU A 139 -0.63 -2.82 -15.05
CA LEU A 139 -2.02 -2.39 -14.90
C LEU A 139 -2.97 -3.15 -15.83
N ALA A 140 -2.50 -3.57 -17.01
CA ALA A 140 -3.33 -4.26 -17.99
C ALA A 140 -3.96 -5.54 -17.43
N ASP A 141 -3.23 -6.28 -16.60
CA ASP A 141 -3.72 -7.54 -16.03
C ASP A 141 -4.88 -7.29 -15.06
N LEU A 142 -4.89 -6.19 -14.34
CA LEU A 142 -5.98 -5.77 -13.45
C LEU A 142 -7.20 -5.28 -14.25
N MET A 143 -6.95 -4.48 -15.28
CA MET A 143 -8.01 -3.94 -16.14
C MET A 143 -8.69 -5.02 -17.00
N MET A 144 -8.02 -6.15 -17.24
CA MET A 144 -8.61 -7.29 -17.92
C MET A 144 -9.48 -8.16 -17.00
N LEU A 145 -9.16 -8.21 -15.69
CA LEU A 145 -9.90 -9.02 -14.72
C LEU A 145 -11.14 -8.29 -14.19
N ALA A 146 -10.97 -7.06 -13.73
CA ALA A 146 -12.01 -6.27 -13.07
C ALA A 146 -11.90 -4.78 -13.47
N PRO A 147 -12.22 -4.41 -14.72
CA PRO A 147 -11.95 -3.07 -15.24
C PRO A 147 -12.67 -1.97 -14.46
N ASP A 148 -13.97 -2.10 -14.24
CA ASP A 148 -14.79 -1.06 -13.61
C ASP A 148 -14.39 -0.80 -12.15
N GLU A 149 -14.09 -1.87 -11.40
CA GLU A 149 -13.72 -1.78 -10.00
C GLU A 149 -12.31 -1.22 -9.85
N THR A 150 -11.37 -1.68 -10.67
CA THR A 150 -9.98 -1.21 -10.70
C THR A 150 -9.93 0.27 -11.07
N GLU A 151 -10.58 0.67 -12.15
CA GLU A 151 -10.60 2.07 -12.60
C GLU A 151 -11.22 2.98 -11.54
N ARG A 152 -12.36 2.61 -10.98
CA ARG A 152 -13.07 3.38 -9.96
C ARG A 152 -12.20 3.57 -8.71
N THR A 153 -11.59 2.49 -8.22
CA THR A 153 -10.81 2.52 -6.97
C THR A 153 -9.51 3.29 -7.15
N ILE A 154 -8.78 3.06 -8.23
CA ILE A 154 -7.56 3.80 -8.59
C ILE A 154 -7.87 5.29 -8.75
N THR A 155 -8.93 5.63 -9.47
CA THR A 155 -9.34 7.03 -9.70
C THR A 155 -9.66 7.72 -8.38
N ARG A 156 -10.44 7.09 -7.50
CA ARG A 156 -10.80 7.65 -6.20
C ARG A 156 -9.57 7.85 -5.30
N LEU A 157 -8.67 6.86 -5.23
CA LEU A 157 -7.40 7.00 -4.53
C LEU A 157 -6.58 8.17 -5.10
N ALA A 158 -6.42 8.23 -6.41
CA ALA A 158 -5.63 9.27 -7.04
C ALA A 158 -6.19 10.69 -6.83
N GLN A 159 -7.50 10.83 -6.72
CA GLN A 159 -8.15 12.13 -6.44
C GLN A 159 -7.96 12.58 -4.99
N LEU A 160 -7.97 11.69 -4.03
CA LEU A 160 -8.09 12.02 -2.62
C LEU A 160 -6.83 11.72 -1.79
N ALA A 161 -6.01 10.77 -2.20
CA ALA A 161 -4.96 10.22 -1.35
C ALA A 161 -3.72 11.12 -1.16
N ARG A 162 -3.54 12.16 -1.98
CA ARG A 162 -2.36 13.06 -1.92
C ARG A 162 -2.12 13.62 -0.52
N ALA A 163 -3.15 14.17 0.12
CA ALA A 163 -3.01 14.77 1.44
C ALA A 163 -2.69 13.76 2.53
N THR A 164 -3.11 12.51 2.36
CA THR A 164 -2.90 11.43 3.32
C THR A 164 -1.53 10.74 3.19
N GLY A 165 -0.72 11.14 2.20
CA GLY A 165 0.60 10.56 1.95
C GLY A 165 0.54 9.14 1.34
N ILE A 166 -0.52 8.86 0.58
CA ILE A 166 -0.67 7.62 -0.18
C ILE A 166 -0.45 7.94 -1.65
N HIS A 167 0.45 7.22 -2.29
CA HIS A 167 0.89 7.48 -3.65
C HIS A 167 0.82 6.22 -4.50
N LEU A 168 0.51 6.38 -5.79
CA LEU A 168 0.39 5.29 -6.75
C LEU A 168 1.43 5.45 -7.86
N ILE A 169 2.13 4.38 -8.17
CA ILE A 169 2.97 4.23 -9.36
C ILE A 169 2.36 3.10 -10.18
N LEU A 170 1.72 3.44 -11.28
CA LEU A 170 1.09 2.48 -12.18
C LEU A 170 1.96 2.28 -13.40
N ALA A 171 2.25 1.04 -13.72
CA ALA A 171 3.00 0.72 -14.93
C ALA A 171 2.25 -0.24 -15.84
N THR A 172 2.53 -0.18 -17.14
CA THR A 172 1.98 -1.10 -18.14
C THR A 172 2.89 -1.25 -19.35
N GLN A 173 2.89 -2.45 -19.93
CA GLN A 173 3.52 -2.73 -21.21
C GLN A 173 2.54 -2.64 -22.38
N ARG A 174 1.23 -2.40 -22.09
CA ARG A 174 0.15 -2.34 -23.08
C ARG A 174 -0.50 -0.95 -23.05
N PRO A 175 0.08 0.05 -23.75
CA PRO A 175 -0.45 1.40 -23.76
C PRO A 175 -1.65 1.54 -24.72
N SER A 176 -2.76 0.89 -24.39
CA SER A 176 -4.02 1.02 -25.12
C SER A 176 -5.01 1.91 -24.36
N THR A 177 -6.01 2.44 -25.06
CA THR A 177 -7.04 3.29 -24.48
C THR A 177 -7.93 2.57 -23.46
N ASP A 178 -8.05 1.25 -23.58
CA ASP A 178 -8.81 0.41 -22.67
C ASP A 178 -8.10 0.22 -21.32
N ILE A 179 -6.78 0.36 -21.31
CA ILE A 179 -5.95 0.26 -20.10
C ILE A 179 -5.67 1.65 -19.52
N LEU A 180 -5.24 2.59 -20.37
CA LEU A 180 -4.97 3.97 -20.00
C LEU A 180 -6.17 4.85 -20.38
N THR A 181 -7.25 4.68 -19.63
CA THR A 181 -8.50 5.39 -19.86
C THR A 181 -8.35 6.91 -19.61
N GLY A 182 -9.32 7.68 -20.07
CA GLY A 182 -9.37 9.11 -19.83
C GLY A 182 -9.41 9.46 -18.34
N LEU A 183 -10.10 8.65 -17.52
CA LEU A 183 -10.20 8.84 -16.07
C LEU A 183 -8.84 8.59 -15.37
N ILE A 184 -8.14 7.52 -15.72
CA ILE A 184 -6.81 7.23 -15.20
C ILE A 184 -5.86 8.37 -15.58
N LYS A 185 -5.79 8.74 -16.86
CA LYS A 185 -4.89 9.80 -17.34
C LYS A 185 -5.16 11.16 -16.69
N ALA A 186 -6.41 11.51 -16.43
CA ALA A 186 -6.76 12.76 -15.77
C ALA A 186 -6.23 12.86 -14.32
N ASN A 187 -6.06 11.71 -13.66
CA ASN A 187 -5.61 11.64 -12.28
C ASN A 187 -4.10 11.30 -12.14
N PHE A 188 -3.43 10.99 -13.25
CA PHE A 188 -2.00 10.72 -13.34
C PHE A 188 -1.33 11.72 -14.31
N PRO A 189 -1.17 12.96 -13.88
CA PRO A 189 -0.59 14.00 -14.75
C PRO A 189 0.92 13.84 -14.94
N ALA A 190 1.63 13.21 -13.98
CA ALA A 190 3.02 12.83 -14.14
C ALA A 190 3.12 11.53 -14.92
N ARG A 191 3.83 11.53 -16.05
CA ARG A 191 3.90 10.37 -16.95
C ARG A 191 5.32 10.14 -17.46
N ILE A 192 5.69 8.86 -17.54
CA ILE A 192 6.92 8.41 -18.18
C ILE A 192 6.54 7.47 -19.32
N ALA A 193 7.01 7.80 -20.52
CA ALA A 193 6.91 6.91 -21.67
C ALA A 193 8.31 6.44 -22.06
N PHE A 194 8.53 5.15 -22.02
CA PHE A 194 9.63 4.45 -22.67
C PHE A 194 9.32 4.19 -24.14
N ALA A 195 10.24 3.56 -24.87
CA ALA A 195 10.04 3.22 -26.27
C ALA A 195 8.77 2.41 -26.50
N VAL A 196 7.99 2.82 -27.47
CA VAL A 196 6.74 2.20 -27.91
C VAL A 196 6.76 1.90 -29.41
N ALA A 197 5.84 1.06 -29.85
CA ALA A 197 5.81 0.60 -31.25
C ALA A 197 5.32 1.68 -32.25
N SER A 198 4.43 2.57 -31.81
CA SER A 198 3.80 3.53 -32.70
C SER A 198 3.62 4.92 -32.06
N SER A 199 3.42 5.94 -32.92
CA SER A 199 3.06 7.28 -32.45
C SER A 199 1.66 7.33 -31.84
N VAL A 200 0.79 6.35 -32.12
CA VAL A 200 -0.52 6.21 -31.47
C VAL A 200 -0.32 5.84 -30.00
N ASP A 201 0.53 4.84 -29.72
CA ASP A 201 0.85 4.43 -28.35
C ASP A 201 1.47 5.60 -27.56
N SER A 202 2.37 6.37 -28.19
CA SER A 202 2.95 7.57 -27.57
C SER A 202 1.86 8.56 -27.17
N ARG A 203 0.88 8.83 -28.05
CA ARG A 203 -0.25 9.72 -27.74
C ARG A 203 -1.17 9.15 -26.66
N VAL A 204 -1.36 7.83 -26.60
CA VAL A 204 -2.14 7.22 -25.51
C VAL A 204 -1.49 7.51 -24.16
N ILE A 205 -0.17 7.47 -24.06
CA ILE A 205 0.55 7.72 -22.80
C ILE A 205 0.67 9.23 -22.52
N LEU A 206 1.24 9.99 -23.44
CA LEU A 206 1.71 11.37 -23.21
C LEU A 206 0.78 12.46 -23.78
N ASP A 207 -0.24 12.08 -24.52
CA ASP A 207 -1.05 12.98 -25.38
C ASP A 207 -0.22 13.63 -26.52
N HIS A 208 1.05 13.23 -26.67
CA HIS A 208 2.02 13.71 -27.67
C HIS A 208 2.73 12.54 -28.37
N PRO A 209 3.15 12.70 -29.62
CA PRO A 209 4.04 11.75 -30.29
C PRO A 209 5.47 11.91 -29.77
N GLY A 210 6.31 10.92 -30.00
CA GLY A 210 7.75 11.01 -29.73
C GLY A 210 8.34 9.78 -29.06
N ALA A 211 7.58 9.05 -28.24
CA ALA A 211 8.07 7.85 -27.58
C ALA A 211 8.40 6.71 -28.57
N GLU A 212 7.83 6.72 -29.77
CA GLU A 212 8.15 5.80 -30.88
C GLU A 212 9.56 6.02 -31.45
N ARG A 213 10.20 7.14 -31.13
CA ARG A 213 11.55 7.49 -31.58
C ARG A 213 12.62 7.23 -30.54
N LEU A 214 12.25 6.74 -29.38
CA LEU A 214 13.17 6.41 -28.31
C LEU A 214 13.99 5.17 -28.66
N LEU A 215 15.22 5.11 -28.15
CA LEU A 215 16.20 4.08 -28.48
C LEU A 215 16.02 2.79 -27.65
N GLY A 216 15.11 2.80 -26.66
CA GLY A 216 14.98 1.71 -25.69
C GLY A 216 16.08 1.74 -24.61
N ARG A 217 16.20 0.66 -23.83
CA ARG A 217 17.24 0.52 -22.79
C ARG A 217 17.31 1.69 -21.81
N GLY A 218 16.15 2.21 -21.40
CA GLY A 218 16.08 3.30 -20.42
C GLY A 218 16.00 4.71 -21.01
N ASP A 219 15.99 4.85 -22.35
CA ASP A 219 15.68 6.12 -23.01
C ASP A 219 14.18 6.40 -22.87
N MET A 220 13.80 7.51 -22.25
CA MET A 220 12.42 7.81 -21.90
C MET A 220 12.05 9.29 -22.12
N LEU A 221 10.77 9.55 -22.23
CA LEU A 221 10.17 10.89 -22.16
C LEU A 221 9.45 11.02 -20.81
N PHE A 222 9.80 12.02 -20.04
CA PHE A 222 9.15 12.38 -18.79
C PHE A 222 8.32 13.64 -18.94
N GLN A 223 7.02 13.51 -18.68
CA GLN A 223 6.05 14.61 -18.62
C GLN A 223 5.78 14.94 -17.16
N ALA A 224 6.31 16.04 -16.66
CA ALA A 224 5.93 16.55 -15.35
C ALA A 224 4.53 17.22 -15.41
N PRO A 225 3.77 17.28 -14.30
CA PRO A 225 2.41 17.83 -14.28
C PRO A 225 2.31 19.26 -14.81
N ASP A 226 3.30 20.09 -14.50
CA ASP A 226 3.31 21.52 -14.82
C ASP A 226 4.19 21.87 -16.05
N ALA A 227 4.76 20.84 -16.69
CA ALA A 227 5.64 21.07 -17.84
C ALA A 227 4.83 21.14 -19.15
N PRO A 228 5.14 22.12 -20.03
CA PRO A 228 4.43 22.28 -21.30
C PRO A 228 4.76 21.18 -22.33
N ALA A 229 5.88 20.49 -22.15
CA ALA A 229 6.33 19.41 -23.03
C ALA A 229 7.17 18.38 -22.25
N PRO A 230 7.18 17.11 -22.69
CA PRO A 230 7.99 16.08 -22.07
C PRO A 230 9.49 16.34 -22.27
N VAL A 231 10.29 15.97 -21.28
CA VAL A 231 11.75 16.02 -21.30
C VAL A 231 12.31 14.65 -21.58
N ARG A 232 13.28 14.54 -22.51
CA ARG A 232 13.97 13.28 -22.80
C ARG A 232 15.07 13.03 -21.78
N ILE A 233 15.04 11.84 -21.18
CA ILE A 233 15.93 11.43 -20.08
C ILE A 233 16.43 10.01 -20.37
N GLN A 234 17.72 9.76 -20.10
CA GLN A 234 18.25 8.43 -19.97
C GLN A 234 18.15 8.03 -18.50
N THR A 235 17.33 7.01 -18.17
CA THR A 235 17.16 6.55 -16.79
C THR A 235 18.45 5.95 -16.22
N ALA A 236 18.60 6.00 -14.92
CA ALA A 236 19.67 5.29 -14.24
C ALA A 236 19.50 3.78 -14.39
N PHE A 237 20.61 3.06 -14.35
CA PHE A 237 20.60 1.62 -14.40
C PHE A 237 20.95 1.05 -13.01
N VAL A 238 20.05 0.23 -12.48
CA VAL A 238 20.27 -0.54 -11.26
C VAL A 238 20.25 -2.01 -11.63
N SER A 239 21.30 -2.73 -11.30
CA SER A 239 21.43 -4.14 -11.61
C SER A 239 20.68 -5.01 -10.59
N ASP A 240 20.30 -6.23 -10.99
CA ASP A 240 19.68 -7.23 -10.10
C ASP A 240 20.56 -7.55 -8.89
N VAL A 241 21.90 -7.50 -9.04
CA VAL A 241 22.85 -7.69 -7.95
C VAL A 241 22.72 -6.59 -6.90
N GLU A 242 22.58 -5.33 -7.32
CA GLU A 242 22.42 -4.19 -6.42
C GLU A 242 21.07 -4.25 -5.70
N ILE A 243 20.00 -4.58 -6.43
CA ILE A 243 18.65 -4.76 -5.85
C ILE A 243 18.68 -5.88 -4.81
N ASN A 244 19.27 -7.03 -5.13
CA ASN A 244 19.39 -8.16 -4.21
C ASN A 244 20.21 -7.82 -2.96
N ARG A 245 21.30 -7.03 -3.10
CA ARG A 245 22.07 -6.53 -1.94
C ARG A 245 21.25 -5.66 -1.05
N LEU A 246 20.48 -4.71 -1.62
CA LEU A 246 19.61 -3.80 -0.90
C LEU A 246 18.49 -4.55 -0.17
N ALA A 247 17.83 -5.49 -0.85
CA ALA A 247 16.80 -6.33 -0.24
C ALA A 247 17.37 -7.22 0.87
N THR A 248 18.55 -7.80 0.69
CA THR A 248 19.23 -8.62 1.70
C THR A 248 19.61 -7.80 2.93
N TYR A 249 20.09 -6.57 2.75
CA TYR A 249 20.36 -5.65 3.86
C TYR A 249 19.12 -5.44 4.73
N TRP A 250 17.98 -5.12 4.11
CA TRP A 250 16.74 -4.87 4.83
C TRP A 250 16.13 -6.15 5.45
N ARG A 251 16.27 -7.31 4.81
CA ARG A 251 15.87 -8.60 5.40
C ARG A 251 16.70 -8.93 6.65
N GLY A 252 17.99 -8.64 6.63
CA GLY A 252 18.86 -8.81 7.79
C GLY A 252 18.39 -7.96 8.98
N PHE A 253 17.93 -6.75 8.73
CA PHE A 253 17.35 -5.87 9.73
C PHE A 253 16.09 -6.48 10.39
N THR A 254 15.22 -7.11 9.61
CA THR A 254 14.01 -7.77 10.11
C THR A 254 14.33 -8.94 11.03
N VAL A 255 15.28 -9.80 10.65
CA VAL A 255 15.69 -10.97 11.46
C VAL A 255 16.28 -10.54 12.81
N THR A 256 17.05 -9.48 12.86
CA THR A 256 17.68 -8.99 14.10
C THR A 256 16.64 -8.45 15.09
N HIS A 257 15.51 -7.95 14.61
CA HIS A 257 14.42 -7.41 15.46
C HIS A 257 13.34 -8.43 15.81
N LEU A 258 13.29 -9.58 15.13
CA LEU A 258 12.36 -10.68 15.43
C LEU A 258 13.00 -11.79 16.28
N ALA A 259 14.32 -11.77 16.51
CA ALA A 259 14.97 -12.74 17.38
C ALA A 259 14.54 -12.48 18.84
N PRO A 260 14.13 -13.53 19.60
CA PRO A 260 13.83 -13.37 21.01
C PRO A 260 15.06 -12.81 21.75
N GLU A 261 14.86 -11.81 22.58
CA GLU A 261 15.89 -11.22 23.43
C GLU A 261 16.59 -12.33 24.23
N ARG A 262 17.84 -12.58 23.93
CA ARG A 262 18.71 -13.36 24.85
C ARG A 262 19.12 -12.42 25.98
N PRO A 263 18.98 -12.89 27.26
CA PRO A 263 19.19 -12.01 28.43
C PRO A 263 20.58 -11.42 28.59
N ASP A 264 21.57 -11.87 27.83
CA ASP A 264 23.00 -11.63 28.12
C ASP A 264 23.76 -10.83 27.04
N GLN A 265 23.09 -10.09 26.15
CA GLN A 265 23.81 -9.21 25.21
C GLN A 265 23.46 -7.74 25.43
N PRO A 266 24.48 -6.82 25.47
CA PRO A 266 24.23 -5.40 25.64
C PRO A 266 23.45 -4.86 24.43
N ALA A 267 22.37 -4.12 24.73
CA ALA A 267 21.48 -3.49 23.77
C ALA A 267 22.24 -2.53 22.83
N ALA A 268 22.61 -3.01 21.66
CA ALA A 268 23.04 -2.17 20.56
C ALA A 268 21.79 -1.82 19.73
N PHE A 269 21.43 -0.53 19.72
CA PHE A 269 20.32 0.10 19.02
C PHE A 269 18.91 -0.22 19.57
N GLN A 270 18.53 0.52 20.60
CA GLN A 270 17.11 0.69 20.96
C GLN A 270 16.45 1.61 19.92
N THR A 271 15.91 1.02 18.84
CA THR A 271 14.81 1.66 18.14
C THR A 271 13.57 1.50 19.02
N LYS A 272 12.92 2.62 19.35
CA LYS A 272 11.63 2.63 20.08
C LYS A 272 10.73 1.56 19.46
N LYS A 273 10.11 0.71 20.31
CA LYS A 273 9.27 -0.43 19.93
C LYS A 273 8.38 -0.10 18.73
N GLY A 274 8.80 -0.54 17.54
CA GLY A 274 7.94 -0.57 16.36
C GLY A 274 6.88 -1.65 16.53
N VAL A 275 5.70 -1.44 15.96
CA VAL A 275 4.66 -2.45 15.86
C VAL A 275 5.27 -3.69 15.21
N PRO A 276 5.06 -4.90 15.75
CA PRO A 276 5.50 -6.12 15.08
C PRO A 276 4.99 -6.13 13.65
N LEU A 277 5.88 -6.29 12.69
CA LEU A 277 5.56 -6.39 11.27
C LEU A 277 4.88 -7.75 11.05
N LYS A 278 3.56 -7.80 11.23
CA LYS A 278 2.77 -8.86 10.64
C LYS A 278 2.79 -8.62 9.14
N GLN A 279 3.56 -9.40 8.40
CA GLN A 279 3.43 -9.53 6.95
C GLN A 279 2.28 -10.52 6.65
N ALA A 280 1.13 -10.33 7.30
CA ALA A 280 -0.09 -11.01 6.90
C ALA A 280 -0.60 -10.35 5.62
N PRO A 281 -1.15 -11.11 4.67
CA PRO A 281 -1.78 -10.52 3.51
C PRO A 281 -2.86 -9.50 3.92
N LEU A 282 -2.83 -8.31 3.33
CA LEU A 282 -3.79 -7.22 3.64
C LEU A 282 -5.26 -7.65 3.45
N TRP A 283 -5.49 -8.60 2.56
CA TRP A 283 -6.83 -9.14 2.28
C TRP A 283 -7.32 -10.15 3.33
N GLU A 284 -6.46 -10.81 4.09
CA GLU A 284 -6.87 -11.70 5.19
C GLU A 284 -7.59 -10.90 6.29
N GLU A 285 -7.06 -9.75 6.68
CA GLU A 285 -7.74 -8.85 7.63
C GLU A 285 -9.11 -8.39 7.08
N MET A 286 -9.22 -8.21 5.77
CA MET A 286 -10.46 -7.78 5.12
C MET A 286 -11.47 -8.92 4.94
N GLU A 287 -11.02 -10.13 4.69
CA GLU A 287 -11.88 -11.31 4.64
C GLU A 287 -12.44 -11.61 6.04
N GLU A 288 -11.60 -11.51 7.07
CA GLU A 288 -12.05 -11.62 8.46
C GLU A 288 -13.07 -10.53 8.83
N GLU A 289 -12.90 -9.28 8.35
CA GLU A 289 -13.87 -8.21 8.57
C GLU A 289 -15.14 -8.33 7.71
N LYS A 290 -15.05 -8.84 6.48
CA LYS A 290 -16.23 -9.12 5.62
C LYS A 290 -17.11 -10.23 6.22
N ASP A 291 -16.52 -11.17 6.93
CA ASP A 291 -17.24 -12.22 7.68
C ASP A 291 -17.82 -11.73 9.01
N LEU A 292 -17.47 -10.51 9.45
CA LEU A 292 -18.08 -9.92 10.65
C LEU A 292 -19.43 -9.30 10.32
N ASP A 293 -20.42 -9.64 11.13
CA ASP A 293 -21.73 -9.03 11.05
C ASP A 293 -21.62 -7.51 11.29
N PRO A 294 -22.28 -6.63 10.52
CA PRO A 294 -22.26 -5.18 10.73
C PRO A 294 -22.65 -4.71 12.14
N LYS A 295 -23.28 -5.60 12.93
CA LYS A 295 -23.63 -5.34 14.32
C LYS A 295 -22.73 -6.06 15.31
N PHE A 296 -21.55 -6.50 14.90
CA PHE A 296 -20.64 -7.26 15.75
C PHE A 296 -20.15 -6.43 16.94
N ASP A 297 -19.78 -5.18 16.72
CA ASP A 297 -19.33 -4.27 17.78
C ASP A 297 -20.45 -3.93 18.76
N GLU A 298 -21.67 -3.67 18.25
CA GLU A 298 -22.87 -3.47 19.07
C GLU A 298 -23.14 -4.71 19.94
N ALA A 299 -22.91 -5.90 19.41
CA ALA A 299 -23.06 -7.16 20.13
C ALA A 299 -21.99 -7.33 21.23
N ILE A 300 -20.74 -6.92 20.98
CA ILE A 300 -19.68 -6.93 22.00
C ILE A 300 -20.03 -6.03 23.17
N ASP A 301 -20.52 -4.81 22.91
CA ASP A 301 -20.90 -3.86 23.94
C ASP A 301 -22.05 -4.40 24.80
N ILE A 302 -23.03 -5.03 24.16
CA ILE A 302 -24.15 -5.69 24.87
C ILE A 302 -23.63 -6.84 25.75
N VAL A 303 -22.79 -7.70 25.23
CA VAL A 303 -22.20 -8.84 25.96
C VAL A 303 -21.39 -8.33 27.15
N ARG A 304 -20.55 -7.31 26.96
CA ARG A 304 -19.78 -6.69 28.05
C ARG A 304 -20.66 -6.05 29.13
N SER A 305 -21.75 -5.42 28.75
CA SER A 305 -22.68 -4.79 29.69
C SER A 305 -23.50 -5.81 30.51
N GLU A 306 -23.81 -6.95 29.92
CA GLU A 306 -24.58 -8.02 30.57
C GLU A 306 -23.71 -8.99 31.40
N GLY A 307 -22.39 -8.96 31.21
CA GLY A 307 -21.43 -9.82 31.93
C GLY A 307 -21.39 -11.27 31.48
N GLN A 308 -22.18 -11.65 30.49
CA GLN A 308 -22.28 -13.01 29.95
C GLN A 308 -22.81 -12.99 28.51
N ALA A 309 -22.53 -14.05 27.74
CA ALA A 309 -23.02 -14.17 26.37
C ALA A 309 -23.91 -15.42 26.20
N SER A 310 -25.05 -15.26 25.53
CA SER A 310 -25.87 -16.36 25.05
C SER A 310 -26.61 -15.98 23.78
N ILE A 311 -26.85 -16.95 22.91
CA ILE A 311 -27.59 -16.77 21.66
C ILE A 311 -28.96 -16.11 21.93
N SER A 312 -29.68 -16.62 22.92
CA SER A 312 -31.02 -16.13 23.30
C SER A 312 -30.99 -14.68 23.79
N MET A 313 -29.94 -14.29 24.49
CA MET A 313 -29.77 -12.93 25.00
C MET A 313 -29.54 -11.95 23.83
N LEU A 314 -28.63 -12.29 22.90
CA LEU A 314 -28.36 -11.44 21.72
C LEU A 314 -29.58 -11.36 20.81
N GLN A 315 -30.32 -12.45 20.59
CA GLN A 315 -31.57 -12.38 19.80
C GLN A 315 -32.55 -11.37 20.38
N ARG A 316 -32.74 -11.40 21.68
CA ARG A 316 -33.70 -10.53 22.36
C ARG A 316 -33.24 -9.05 22.40
N LYS A 317 -31.94 -8.82 22.70
CA LYS A 317 -31.41 -7.46 22.85
C LYS A 317 -31.26 -6.76 21.51
N MET A 318 -30.76 -7.46 20.50
CA MET A 318 -30.52 -6.91 19.18
C MET A 318 -31.67 -7.10 18.17
N ARG A 319 -32.70 -7.83 18.55
CA ARG A 319 -33.85 -8.18 17.69
C ARG A 319 -33.41 -8.85 16.38
N ILE A 320 -32.51 -9.82 16.45
CA ILE A 320 -31.96 -10.56 15.32
C ILE A 320 -32.39 -12.03 15.35
N GLY A 321 -32.36 -12.70 14.21
CA GLY A 321 -32.69 -14.13 14.13
C GLY A 321 -31.63 -15.04 14.78
N TYR A 322 -32.02 -16.26 15.12
CA TYR A 322 -31.18 -17.26 15.79
C TYR A 322 -29.84 -17.49 15.03
N THR A 323 -29.92 -17.75 13.74
CA THR A 323 -28.75 -18.03 12.90
C THR A 323 -27.75 -16.89 12.90
N ARG A 324 -28.24 -15.65 12.90
CA ARG A 324 -27.39 -14.45 12.93
C ARG A 324 -26.75 -14.26 14.32
N ALA A 325 -27.51 -14.45 15.38
CA ALA A 325 -27.01 -14.38 16.76
C ALA A 325 -25.95 -15.46 17.04
N ALA A 326 -26.18 -16.68 16.55
CA ALA A 326 -25.23 -17.79 16.66
C ALA A 326 -23.92 -17.46 15.99
N ARG A 327 -23.95 -17.00 14.72
CA ARG A 327 -22.74 -16.60 13.98
C ARG A 327 -21.95 -15.50 14.69
N ILE A 328 -22.62 -14.51 15.26
CA ILE A 328 -21.98 -13.43 16.02
C ILE A 328 -21.26 -13.99 17.26
N ILE A 329 -21.91 -14.87 18.03
CA ILE A 329 -21.33 -15.49 19.23
C ILE A 329 -20.17 -16.42 18.86
N ASP A 330 -20.32 -17.23 17.83
CA ASP A 330 -19.25 -18.13 17.38
C ASP A 330 -18.01 -17.33 16.95
N LYS A 331 -18.21 -16.18 16.30
CA LYS A 331 -17.11 -15.28 15.94
C LYS A 331 -16.48 -14.57 17.14
N MET A 332 -17.27 -14.28 18.20
CA MET A 332 -16.74 -13.78 19.49
C MET A 332 -15.88 -14.83 20.20
N GLU A 333 -16.26 -16.09 20.13
CA GLU A 333 -15.48 -17.20 20.67
C GLU A 333 -14.16 -17.37 19.90
N GLU A 334 -14.22 -17.40 18.57
CA GLU A 334 -13.05 -17.48 17.69
C GLU A 334 -12.03 -16.35 17.96
N LYS A 335 -12.54 -15.14 18.24
CA LYS A 335 -11.71 -13.97 18.62
C LYS A 335 -11.31 -13.96 20.11
N GLY A 336 -11.68 -14.96 20.89
CA GLY A 336 -11.31 -15.04 22.30
C GLY A 336 -11.99 -13.99 23.19
N ILE A 337 -13.12 -13.44 22.77
CA ILE A 337 -13.91 -12.47 23.55
C ILE A 337 -14.79 -13.18 24.58
N VAL A 338 -15.31 -14.35 24.22
CA VAL A 338 -16.12 -15.21 25.09
C VAL A 338 -15.56 -16.62 25.13
N SER A 339 -15.84 -17.35 26.22
CA SER A 339 -15.45 -18.75 26.41
C SER A 339 -16.32 -19.73 25.59
N GLU A 340 -15.91 -20.99 25.53
CA GLU A 340 -16.77 -22.09 25.09
C GLU A 340 -18.08 -22.10 25.89
N PRO A 341 -19.20 -22.59 25.32
CA PRO A 341 -20.49 -22.63 26.00
C PRO A 341 -20.46 -23.64 27.16
N ASP A 342 -21.02 -23.27 28.30
CA ASP A 342 -21.26 -24.22 29.39
C ASP A 342 -22.20 -25.35 28.90
N PRO A 343 -21.86 -26.63 29.09
CA PRO A 343 -22.65 -27.75 28.56
C PRO A 343 -24.10 -27.82 29.06
N LYS A 344 -24.42 -27.22 30.23
CA LYS A 344 -25.73 -27.25 30.83
C LYS A 344 -26.57 -26.02 30.58
N THR A 345 -25.94 -24.83 30.56
CA THR A 345 -26.66 -23.55 30.49
C THR A 345 -26.56 -22.87 29.12
N GLN A 346 -25.64 -23.31 28.27
CA GLN A 346 -25.33 -22.70 26.98
C GLN A 346 -24.94 -21.20 27.09
N ILE A 347 -24.53 -20.78 28.29
CA ILE A 347 -24.03 -19.45 28.59
C ILE A 347 -22.51 -19.47 28.45
N ARG A 348 -21.93 -18.40 27.93
CA ARG A 348 -20.49 -18.22 27.75
C ARG A 348 -20.02 -17.06 28.62
N ASP A 349 -18.92 -17.27 29.32
CA ASP A 349 -18.28 -16.21 30.13
C ASP A 349 -17.45 -15.30 29.29
N ILE A 350 -17.32 -14.03 29.69
CA ILE A 350 -16.46 -13.04 29.01
C ILE A 350 -15.03 -13.31 29.41
N LEU A 351 -14.19 -13.55 28.43
CA LEU A 351 -12.74 -13.60 28.60
C LEU A 351 -12.22 -12.17 28.71
N LYS A 352 -11.66 -11.79 29.87
CA LYS A 352 -11.02 -10.47 30.04
C LYS A 352 -9.85 -10.38 29.08
N THR A 353 -9.98 -9.62 28.01
CA THR A 353 -8.81 -9.11 27.28
C THR A 353 -8.03 -8.22 28.23
N ASP A 354 -6.76 -8.54 28.47
CA ASP A 354 -5.82 -7.76 29.30
C ASP A 354 -5.58 -6.38 28.68
N GLU A 355 -6.50 -5.45 28.87
CA GLU A 355 -6.27 -4.01 28.67
C GLU A 355 -5.65 -3.33 29.90
N SER A 356 -5.25 -4.07 30.93
CA SER A 356 -4.68 -3.53 32.18
C SER A 356 -3.17 -3.69 32.29
N LYS A 357 -2.43 -3.59 31.19
CA LYS A 357 -0.95 -3.43 31.20
C LYS A 357 -0.53 -2.29 30.29
N ALA A 358 -1.10 -1.10 30.50
CA ALA A 358 -0.57 0.16 30.00
C ALA A 358 -0.87 1.27 31.02
N GLU A 359 -0.22 1.17 32.17
CA GLU A 359 0.15 2.32 33.00
C GLU A 359 1.68 2.40 33.11
#